data_58a4d33fb17071ea3d18b40fa2a6e3df
#
_entry.id   58a4d33fb17071ea3d18b40fa2a6e3df
#
_cell.length_a   1.000
_cell.length_b   1.000
_cell.length_c   1.000
_cell.angle_alpha   90.00
_cell.angle_beta   90.00
_cell.angle_gamma   90.00
#
_symmetry.space_group_name_H-M   'P 1'
#
loop_
_entity.id
_entity.type
_entity.pdbx_description
1 polymer ?
#
loop_
_entity_poly.entity_id
_entity_poly.type
_entity_poly.pdbx_seq_one_letter_code
_entity_poly.pdbx_strand_id
1 'polypeptide(L)'
;MEFNFNVTQCIPEVFWCIHKVLRQRLKKLGEKITQYCQQFEYQGIVNFRPFVDSAPIMERPLAVKAGLGWVGKHSLVINNQAGSWFFLGELLINLPLPIDSPVEEQCGKCVACMTTCPTGAIVEPYTIDARRCIMQIHIPWAVL
;
A
#
# COMPACT_ATOMS: atom_id res chain seq x y z
N MET A 1 -14.21 -11.40 -13.82
CA MET A 1 -13.05 -11.14 -14.72
C MET A 1 -11.83 -11.69 -14.00
N GLU A 2 -11.53 -12.95 -14.26
CA GLU A 2 -10.38 -13.64 -13.67
C GLU A 2 -9.10 -13.17 -14.37
N PHE A 3 -8.19 -12.61 -13.60
CA PHE A 3 -6.85 -12.28 -14.09
C PHE A 3 -5.94 -13.49 -13.85
N ASN A 4 -5.71 -14.27 -14.89
CA ASN A 4 -4.69 -15.31 -14.89
C ASN A 4 -3.32 -14.64 -15.00
N PHE A 5 -2.61 -14.49 -13.88
CA PHE A 5 -1.22 -14.07 -13.85
C PHE A 5 -0.31 -15.29 -13.91
N ASN A 6 0.41 -15.43 -15.01
CA ASN A 6 1.46 -16.43 -15.14
C ASN A 6 2.74 -15.87 -14.50
N VAL A 7 3.06 -16.32 -13.27
CA VAL A 7 4.04 -15.73 -12.34
C VAL A 7 5.52 -16.01 -12.73
N THR A 8 5.78 -16.80 -13.75
CA THR A 8 7.10 -17.40 -13.97
C THR A 8 8.07 -16.62 -14.88
N GLN A 9 7.69 -15.49 -15.47
CA GLN A 9 8.53 -14.79 -16.45
C GLN A 9 8.90 -13.33 -16.19
N CYS A 10 8.50 -12.72 -15.07
CA CYS A 10 8.53 -11.25 -15.01
C CYS A 10 8.92 -10.66 -13.66
N ILE A 11 10.02 -11.02 -13.00
CA ILE A 11 10.28 -10.39 -11.68
C ILE A 11 10.66 -8.89 -11.78
N PRO A 12 11.48 -8.38 -12.70
CA PRO A 12 11.69 -6.93 -12.85
C PRO A 12 10.53 -6.22 -13.56
N GLU A 13 9.97 -6.82 -14.61
CA GLU A 13 8.90 -6.21 -15.39
C GLU A 13 7.55 -6.19 -14.67
N VAL A 14 7.25 -7.17 -13.80
CA VAL A 14 6.03 -7.20 -12.99
C VAL A 14 5.99 -6.05 -12.00
N PHE A 15 7.08 -5.70 -11.36
CA PHE A 15 7.14 -4.56 -10.43
C PHE A 15 6.80 -3.25 -11.15
N TRP A 16 7.41 -2.98 -12.30
CA TRP A 16 7.08 -1.83 -13.14
C TRP A 16 5.63 -1.86 -13.64
N CYS A 17 5.12 -3.03 -13.96
CA CYS A 17 3.75 -3.22 -14.43
C CYS A 17 2.72 -2.89 -13.34
N ILE A 18 2.94 -3.34 -12.09
CA ILE A 18 2.05 -3.09 -10.95
C ILE A 18 1.99 -1.59 -10.64
N HIS A 19 3.13 -0.91 -10.50
CA HIS A 19 3.17 0.53 -10.26
C HIS A 19 2.46 1.33 -11.35
N LYS A 20 2.69 0.97 -12.61
CA LYS A 20 2.03 1.60 -13.76
C LYS A 20 0.52 1.41 -13.72
N VAL A 21 0.05 0.19 -13.46
CA VAL A 21 -1.39 -0.14 -13.38
C VAL A 21 -2.05 0.60 -12.22
N LEU A 22 -1.47 0.56 -11.03
CA LEU A 22 -2.01 1.24 -9.86
C LEU A 22 -2.05 2.76 -10.07
N ARG A 23 -0.97 3.35 -10.57
CA ARG A 23 -0.93 4.78 -10.88
C ARG A 23 -1.98 5.19 -11.90
N GLN A 24 -2.22 4.36 -12.93
CA GLN A 24 -3.28 4.61 -13.91
C GLN A 24 -4.68 4.52 -13.28
N ARG A 25 -4.91 3.55 -12.37
CA ARG A 25 -6.19 3.43 -11.65
C ARG A 25 -6.44 4.63 -10.75
N LEU A 26 -5.43 5.07 -10.00
CA LEU A 26 -5.51 6.28 -9.18
C LEU A 26 -5.74 7.53 -10.01
N LYS A 27 -5.09 7.65 -11.17
CA LYS A 27 -5.34 8.75 -12.11
C LYS A 27 -6.78 8.77 -12.58
N LYS A 28 -7.32 7.62 -13.01
CA LYS A 28 -8.73 7.51 -13.40
C LYS A 28 -9.69 7.84 -12.26
N LEU A 29 -9.34 7.47 -11.02
CA LEU A 29 -10.11 7.85 -9.84
C LEU A 29 -10.12 9.37 -9.65
N GLY A 30 -8.96 10.03 -9.73
CA GLY A 30 -8.85 11.48 -9.65
C GLY A 30 -9.65 12.20 -10.74
N GLU A 31 -9.60 11.69 -11.97
CA GLU A 31 -10.40 12.22 -13.10
C GLU A 31 -11.91 12.08 -12.82
N LYS A 32 -12.35 10.95 -12.30
CA LYS A 32 -13.77 10.74 -11.92
C LYS A 32 -14.20 11.69 -10.79
N ILE A 33 -13.35 11.88 -9.77
CA ILE A 33 -13.63 12.82 -8.68
C ILE A 33 -13.76 14.24 -9.24
N THR A 34 -12.87 14.64 -10.14
CA THR A 34 -12.93 15.96 -10.79
C THR A 34 -14.23 16.15 -11.58
N GLN A 35 -14.62 15.14 -12.36
CA GLN A 35 -15.90 15.17 -13.11
C GLN A 35 -17.10 15.25 -12.17
N TYR A 36 -17.07 14.48 -11.07
CA TYR A 36 -18.13 14.52 -10.06
C TYR A 36 -18.25 15.91 -9.42
N CYS A 37 -17.13 16.51 -9.02
CA CYS A 37 -17.13 17.86 -8.47
C CYS A 37 -17.70 18.90 -9.44
N GLN A 38 -17.40 18.77 -10.75
CA GLN A 38 -17.96 19.65 -11.79
C GLN A 38 -19.49 19.49 -11.91
N GLN A 39 -20.02 18.28 -11.80
CA GLN A 39 -21.47 18.02 -11.85
C GLN A 39 -22.23 18.65 -10.69
N PHE A 40 -21.59 18.79 -9.53
CA PHE A 40 -22.18 19.40 -8.32
C PHE A 40 -21.76 20.86 -8.13
N GLU A 41 -21.36 21.54 -9.21
CA GLU A 41 -21.05 22.98 -9.25
C GLU A 41 -19.98 23.40 -8.22
N TYR A 42 -19.03 22.52 -7.92
CA TYR A 42 -17.93 22.88 -7.02
C TYR A 42 -17.12 24.04 -7.61
N GLN A 43 -17.06 25.18 -6.90
CA GLN A 43 -16.47 26.42 -7.36
C GLN A 43 -14.93 26.42 -7.44
N GLY A 44 -14.29 25.36 -6.97
CA GLY A 44 -12.82 25.26 -6.92
C GLY A 44 -12.21 24.49 -8.08
N ILE A 45 -10.94 24.73 -8.33
CA ILE A 45 -10.15 23.91 -9.27
C ILE A 45 -9.69 22.65 -8.51
N VAL A 46 -10.12 21.48 -8.99
CA VAL A 46 -9.69 20.19 -8.44
C VAL A 46 -8.36 19.77 -9.06
N ASN A 47 -7.32 19.73 -8.23
CA ASN A 47 -6.02 19.19 -8.61
C ASN A 47 -5.77 17.90 -7.83
N PHE A 48 -5.17 16.92 -8.49
CA PHE A 48 -4.80 15.66 -7.84
C PHE A 48 -3.47 15.13 -8.34
N ARG A 49 -2.80 14.35 -7.51
CA ARG A 49 -1.54 13.67 -7.86
C ARG A 49 -1.53 12.25 -7.28
N PRO A 50 -1.43 11.22 -8.14
CA PRO A 50 -1.34 9.83 -7.71
C PRO A 50 0.11 9.45 -7.33
N PHE A 51 0.25 8.71 -6.24
CA PHE A 51 1.51 8.12 -5.78
C PHE A 51 1.34 6.61 -5.58
N VAL A 52 2.39 5.88 -5.81
CA VAL A 52 2.49 4.44 -5.55
C VAL A 52 3.96 4.15 -5.30
N ASP A 53 4.32 3.73 -4.10
CA ASP A 53 5.63 3.26 -3.65
C ASP A 53 6.86 4.15 -3.98
N SER A 54 6.96 4.66 -5.19
CA SER A 54 8.13 5.39 -5.71
C SER A 54 8.25 6.86 -5.26
N ALA A 55 7.46 7.32 -4.31
CA ALA A 55 7.52 8.69 -3.78
C ALA A 55 8.03 8.69 -2.33
N PRO A 56 8.64 9.77 -1.85
CA PRO A 56 9.07 9.90 -0.46
C PRO A 56 7.86 10.16 0.45
N ILE A 57 6.88 9.26 0.41
CA ILE A 57 5.65 9.29 1.19
C ILE A 57 5.64 8.12 2.17
N MET A 58 5.26 8.38 3.40
CA MET A 58 5.13 7.35 4.44
C MET A 58 3.78 6.65 4.31
N GLU A 59 3.61 5.79 3.31
CA GLU A 59 2.35 5.14 2.93
C GLU A 59 1.69 4.39 4.11
N ARG A 60 2.44 3.57 4.85
CA ARG A 60 1.89 2.80 5.97
C ARG A 60 1.33 3.68 7.10
N PRO A 61 2.03 4.69 7.62
CA PRO A 61 1.46 5.62 8.59
C PRO A 61 0.24 6.37 8.08
N LEU A 62 0.21 6.75 6.79
CA LEU A 62 -0.95 7.40 6.19
C LEU A 62 -2.15 6.45 6.10
N ALA A 63 -1.93 5.20 5.68
CA ALA A 63 -2.95 4.17 5.62
C ALA A 63 -3.60 3.91 7.00
N VAL A 64 -2.79 3.87 8.06
CA VAL A 64 -3.29 3.73 9.45
C VAL A 64 -4.12 4.95 9.86
N LYS A 65 -3.63 6.17 9.60
CA LYS A 65 -4.36 7.40 9.90
C LYS A 65 -5.69 7.50 9.12
N ALA A 66 -5.71 6.99 7.90
CA ALA A 66 -6.90 6.90 7.05
C ALA A 66 -7.84 5.75 7.42
N GLY A 67 -7.63 5.05 8.55
CA GLY A 67 -8.51 3.99 8.99
C GLY A 67 -8.52 2.73 8.12
N LEU A 68 -7.55 2.55 7.22
CA LEU A 68 -7.48 1.36 6.38
C LEU A 68 -7.13 0.09 7.16
N GLY A 69 -6.53 0.24 8.33
CA GLY A 69 -6.12 -0.87 9.17
C GLY A 69 -5.08 -0.43 10.20
N TRP A 70 -4.36 -1.39 10.76
CA TRP A 70 -3.27 -1.17 11.71
C TRP A 70 -1.97 -1.78 11.21
N VAL A 71 -0.83 -1.35 11.74
CA VAL A 71 0.45 -2.01 11.43
C VAL A 71 0.56 -3.30 12.24
N GLY A 72 0.67 -4.43 11.57
CA GLY A 72 0.92 -5.72 12.19
C GLY A 72 2.35 -5.87 12.71
N LYS A 73 2.60 -6.86 13.58
CA LYS A 73 3.95 -7.17 14.10
C LYS A 73 4.96 -7.52 13.01
N HIS A 74 4.51 -7.85 11.80
CA HIS A 74 5.33 -8.06 10.60
C HIS A 74 5.59 -6.77 9.81
N SER A 75 5.26 -5.59 10.37
CA SER A 75 5.45 -4.26 9.78
C SER A 75 4.64 -3.94 8.52
N LEU A 76 3.67 -4.77 8.13
CA LEU A 76 2.73 -4.45 7.06
C LEU A 76 1.39 -3.97 7.64
N VAL A 77 0.62 -3.23 6.83
CA VAL A 77 -0.75 -2.85 7.20
C VAL A 77 -1.65 -4.08 7.11
N ILE A 78 -2.47 -4.29 8.13
CA ILE A 78 -3.49 -5.33 8.19
C ILE A 78 -4.86 -4.67 8.18
N ASN A 79 -5.72 -5.13 7.30
CA ASN A 79 -7.13 -4.77 7.23
C ASN A 79 -7.99 -5.94 7.69
N ASN A 80 -9.06 -5.68 8.43
CA ASN A 80 -9.96 -6.72 8.96
C ASN A 80 -10.58 -7.63 7.88
N GLN A 81 -10.81 -7.11 6.69
CA GLN A 81 -11.47 -7.84 5.60
C GLN A 81 -10.47 -8.43 4.59
N ALA A 82 -9.45 -7.65 4.25
CA ALA A 82 -8.49 -7.98 3.20
C ALA A 82 -7.18 -8.63 3.72
N GLY A 83 -7.01 -8.71 5.05
CA GLY A 83 -5.73 -9.14 5.62
C GLY A 83 -4.62 -8.14 5.31
N SER A 84 -3.45 -8.63 4.85
CA SER A 84 -2.32 -7.78 4.41
C SER A 84 -1.95 -7.99 2.93
N TRP A 85 -2.84 -8.62 2.15
CA TRP A 85 -2.65 -8.93 0.72
C TRP A 85 -3.24 -7.85 -0.18
N PHE A 86 -2.73 -6.63 -0.08
CA PHE A 86 -3.12 -5.51 -0.91
C PHE A 86 -1.95 -4.55 -1.14
N PHE A 87 -2.07 -3.75 -2.18
CA PHE A 87 -1.13 -2.68 -2.45
C PHE A 87 -1.69 -1.35 -1.93
N LEU A 88 -0.81 -0.52 -1.39
CA LEU A 88 -1.14 0.84 -1.04
C LEU A 88 -0.95 1.76 -2.25
N GLY A 89 -1.68 2.85 -2.26
CA GLY A 89 -1.53 3.92 -3.23
C GLY A 89 -2.29 5.15 -2.75
N GLU A 90 -1.70 6.30 -2.94
CA GLU A 90 -2.21 7.58 -2.45
C GLU A 90 -2.64 8.48 -3.59
N LEU A 91 -3.73 9.17 -3.36
CA LEU A 91 -4.19 10.24 -4.21
C LEU A 91 -4.19 11.54 -3.40
N LEU A 92 -3.15 12.35 -3.57
CA LEU A 92 -3.18 13.70 -3.01
C LEU A 92 -4.16 14.55 -3.81
N ILE A 93 -5.10 15.17 -3.13
CA ILE A 93 -6.16 15.98 -3.74
C ILE A 93 -6.43 17.21 -2.89
N ASN A 94 -6.72 18.33 -3.53
CA ASN A 94 -6.98 19.61 -2.85
C ASN A 94 -8.46 19.84 -2.50
N LEU A 95 -9.16 18.76 -2.18
CA LEU A 95 -10.55 18.82 -1.72
C LEU A 95 -10.63 18.78 -0.19
N PRO A 96 -11.55 19.49 0.43
CA PRO A 96 -11.83 19.41 1.86
C PRO A 96 -12.63 18.14 2.17
N LEU A 97 -11.96 16.98 2.15
CA LEU A 97 -12.59 15.70 2.44
C LEU A 97 -12.73 15.49 3.96
N PRO A 98 -13.75 14.77 4.42
CA PRO A 98 -13.84 14.34 5.80
C PRO A 98 -12.61 13.49 6.17
N ILE A 99 -12.13 13.65 7.40
CA ILE A 99 -10.98 12.89 7.91
C ILE A 99 -11.50 11.63 8.59
N ASP A 100 -11.00 10.48 8.14
CA ASP A 100 -11.30 9.19 8.79
C ASP A 100 -10.53 9.04 10.11
N SER A 101 -11.01 8.12 10.95
CA SER A 101 -10.37 7.81 12.22
C SER A 101 -9.55 6.52 12.12
N PRO A 102 -8.38 6.46 12.76
CA PRO A 102 -7.61 5.22 12.84
C PRO A 102 -8.41 4.08 13.49
N VAL A 103 -8.17 2.84 13.04
CA VAL A 103 -8.69 1.65 13.70
C VAL A 103 -7.73 1.16 14.77
N GLU A 104 -8.30 0.56 15.82
CA GLU A 104 -7.50 -0.01 16.91
C GLU A 104 -6.66 -1.20 16.44
N GLU A 105 -5.49 -1.34 17.03
CA GLU A 105 -4.59 -2.48 16.79
C GLU A 105 -5.20 -3.77 17.33
N GLN A 106 -5.18 -4.84 16.53
CA GLN A 106 -5.76 -6.13 16.86
C GLN A 106 -4.73 -7.27 16.95
N CYS A 107 -3.45 -6.99 16.91
CA CYS A 107 -2.40 -8.00 17.06
C CYS A 107 -2.34 -8.61 18.47
N GLY A 108 -2.57 -7.82 19.51
CA GLY A 108 -2.59 -8.26 20.90
C GLY A 108 -1.47 -9.25 21.25
N LYS A 109 -1.82 -10.45 21.73
CA LYS A 109 -0.87 -11.53 22.08
C LYS A 109 -0.48 -12.42 20.89
N CYS A 110 -1.04 -12.20 19.70
CA CYS A 110 -0.75 -13.01 18.51
C CYS A 110 0.73 -12.86 18.10
N VAL A 111 1.38 -14.00 17.82
CA VAL A 111 2.78 -14.07 17.33
C VAL A 111 2.91 -14.90 16.05
N ALA A 112 1.81 -15.23 15.40
CA ALA A 112 1.79 -16.13 14.25
C ALA A 112 2.75 -15.71 13.13
N CYS A 113 2.79 -14.44 12.76
CA CYS A 113 3.69 -13.95 11.71
C CYS A 113 5.18 -14.12 12.07
N MET A 114 5.52 -14.05 13.35
CA MET A 114 6.90 -14.23 13.83
C MET A 114 7.31 -15.70 13.77
N THR A 115 6.41 -16.61 14.19
CA THR A 115 6.69 -18.06 14.23
C THR A 115 6.65 -18.71 12.85
N THR A 116 5.87 -18.17 11.91
CA THR A 116 5.77 -18.70 10.54
C THR A 116 6.76 -18.07 9.56
N CYS A 117 7.51 -17.05 9.96
CA CYS A 117 8.51 -16.44 9.08
C CYS A 117 9.63 -17.47 8.77
N PRO A 118 9.79 -17.92 7.51
CA PRO A 118 10.68 -19.03 7.18
C PRO A 118 12.16 -18.72 7.41
N THR A 119 12.54 -17.45 7.41
CA THR A 119 13.91 -16.98 7.63
C THR A 119 14.13 -16.39 9.01
N GLY A 120 13.09 -16.32 9.84
CA GLY A 120 13.12 -15.64 11.13
C GLY A 120 13.51 -14.16 11.02
N ALA A 121 13.15 -13.51 9.92
CA ALA A 121 13.45 -12.10 9.67
C ALA A 121 12.69 -11.16 10.60
N ILE A 122 11.53 -11.56 11.13
CA ILE A 122 10.77 -10.78 12.12
C ILE A 122 11.34 -11.12 13.50
N VAL A 123 12.34 -10.37 13.93
CA VAL A 123 13.13 -10.67 15.13
C VAL A 123 12.41 -10.26 16.42
N GLU A 124 11.60 -9.22 16.36
CA GLU A 124 10.74 -8.70 17.42
C GLU A 124 9.46 -8.12 16.83
N PRO A 125 8.42 -7.89 17.61
CA PRO A 125 7.24 -7.16 17.13
C PRO A 125 7.64 -5.85 16.48
N TYR A 126 7.18 -5.66 15.23
CA TYR A 126 7.43 -4.46 14.39
C TYR A 126 8.89 -4.27 13.94
N THR A 127 9.79 -5.23 14.22
CA THR A 127 11.21 -5.15 13.85
C THR A 127 11.57 -6.27 12.89
N ILE A 128 12.05 -5.89 11.71
CA ILE A 128 12.47 -6.81 10.66
C ILE A 128 13.97 -6.67 10.43
N ASP A 129 14.72 -7.78 10.52
CA ASP A 129 16.09 -7.85 10.03
C ASP A 129 16.06 -8.01 8.51
N ALA A 130 16.30 -6.91 7.78
CA ALA A 130 16.26 -6.88 6.33
C ALA A 130 17.22 -7.89 5.67
N ARG A 131 18.38 -8.16 6.29
CA ARG A 131 19.38 -9.11 5.77
C ARG A 131 18.85 -10.54 5.70
N ARG A 132 17.84 -10.85 6.52
CA ARG A 132 17.17 -12.17 6.60
C ARG A 132 15.86 -12.20 5.84
N CYS A 133 15.34 -11.05 5.44
CA CYS A 133 14.07 -10.97 4.74
C CYS A 133 14.22 -11.48 3.30
N ILE A 134 13.33 -12.40 2.89
CA ILE A 134 13.35 -12.96 1.53
C ILE A 134 13.18 -11.88 0.45
N MET A 135 12.49 -10.79 0.73
CA MET A 135 12.34 -9.65 -0.18
C MET A 135 13.69 -8.99 -0.49
N GLN A 136 14.58 -8.90 0.50
CA GLN A 136 15.90 -8.31 0.34
C GLN A 136 16.87 -9.30 -0.34
N ILE A 137 16.75 -10.59 -0.06
CA ILE A 137 17.63 -11.64 -0.61
C ILE A 137 17.40 -11.80 -2.13
N HIS A 138 16.20 -11.55 -2.60
CA HIS A 138 15.84 -11.74 -4.02
C HIS A 138 15.97 -10.47 -4.88
N ILE A 139 16.33 -9.31 -4.31
CA ILE A 139 16.65 -8.12 -5.10
C ILE A 139 18.15 -8.14 -5.39
N PRO A 140 18.61 -8.39 -6.64
CA PRO A 140 20.02 -8.28 -6.97
C PRO A 140 20.47 -6.83 -6.74
N TRP A 141 21.57 -6.66 -5.98
CA TRP A 141 22.18 -5.34 -5.66
C TRP A 141 22.61 -4.52 -6.89
N ALA A 142 22.40 -5.04 -8.10
CA ALA A 142 22.75 -4.39 -9.37
C ALA A 142 21.72 -3.36 -9.87
N VAL A 143 20.68 -3.04 -9.10
CA VAL A 143 19.59 -2.12 -9.51
C VAL A 143 19.49 -0.89 -8.60
N LEU A 144 20.49 -0.66 -7.74
CA LEU A 144 20.59 0.59 -6.96
C LEU A 144 21.67 1.51 -7.52
#